data_542af7ccbdfdd6b4868557973433fda6
#
_entry.id   542af7ccbdfdd6b4868557973433fda6
#
_cell.length_a   1.000
_cell.length_b   1.000
_cell.length_c   1.000
_cell.angle_alpha   90.00
_cell.angle_beta   90.00
_cell.angle_gamma   90.00
#
_symmetry.space_group_name_H-M   'P 1'
#
loop_
_entity.id
_entity.type
_entity.pdbx_description
1 polymer ?
#
loop_
_entity_poly.entity_id
_entity_poly.type
_entity_poly.pdbx_seq_one_letter_code
_entity_poly.pdbx_strand_id
1 'polypeptide(L)'
;MTAFPIDEVRDKFPGLAREVDGNRAIFFDGPGGSQVPQSVADAVGNYLLHQNANIGMSFATSRETDQLIEETLRACADFVGCDNHREVAFGQNMTSLNIQLASALSRTWGEGDEVVVTRLDHDGNVRPWVLAAEWSGATLRKIDVSPVDCTLDSSSIEESMNERTVLVAVGAASNLSGTINDVRRIVERAHEFGAEVVVDAVHYAPHCLIDVKEMGCDYLLCSSYKFFGPHQGVLWGRAERLAELPVAKLRVSTEEIPFRWMTGTQNYEGLAGTLAAIEHLAWIGSRASGEGLSRRGALRAAFEAIESYEKELCWRMIEGLLGIEGVEIWGITDSARSDERAPTVSFTHPSKTASEIAEALAKQGIFVWAGNFYALELTEALDLEPEGVLRVGVLHYNTIGEVERFISAVRGILE
;
A
#
# COMPACT_ATOMS: atom_id res chain seq x y z
N MET A 1 -4.65 -24.02 -13.43
CA MET A 1 -5.31 -22.79 -12.93
C MET A 1 -6.26 -22.30 -14.00
N THR A 2 -7.48 -21.92 -13.66
CA THR A 2 -8.38 -21.21 -14.58
C THR A 2 -7.75 -19.86 -14.92
N ALA A 3 -7.93 -19.37 -16.18
CA ALA A 3 -7.46 -18.05 -16.56
C ALA A 3 -8.08 -16.98 -15.66
N PHE A 4 -7.33 -15.90 -15.37
CA PHE A 4 -7.84 -14.78 -14.56
C PHE A 4 -9.12 -14.21 -15.19
N PRO A 5 -10.22 -14.01 -14.43
CA PRO A 5 -11.54 -13.64 -14.98
C PRO A 5 -11.63 -12.14 -15.28
N ILE A 6 -10.73 -11.64 -16.13
CA ILE A 6 -10.53 -10.20 -16.38
C ILE A 6 -11.81 -9.46 -16.79
N ASP A 7 -12.62 -10.03 -17.67
CA ASP A 7 -13.84 -9.37 -18.14
C ASP A 7 -14.85 -9.20 -17.00
N GLU A 8 -15.07 -10.25 -16.18
CA GLU A 8 -15.97 -10.20 -15.02
C GLU A 8 -15.46 -9.21 -13.95
N VAL A 9 -14.12 -9.10 -13.78
CA VAL A 9 -13.50 -8.13 -12.89
C VAL A 9 -13.75 -6.72 -13.39
N ARG A 10 -13.48 -6.44 -14.67
CA ARG A 10 -13.66 -5.10 -15.26
C ARG A 10 -15.09 -4.61 -15.20
N ASP A 11 -16.07 -5.49 -15.38
CA ASP A 11 -17.50 -5.18 -15.29
C ASP A 11 -17.92 -4.64 -13.91
N LYS A 12 -17.11 -4.90 -12.85
CA LYS A 12 -17.35 -4.35 -11.52
C LYS A 12 -16.91 -2.89 -11.38
N PHE A 13 -16.09 -2.37 -12.29
CA PHE A 13 -15.46 -1.03 -12.20
C PHE A 13 -16.06 -0.04 -13.22
N PRO A 14 -17.14 0.69 -12.88
CA PRO A 14 -17.77 1.64 -13.81
C PRO A 14 -16.84 2.73 -14.31
N GLY A 15 -15.84 3.14 -13.49
CA GLY A 15 -14.86 4.15 -13.86
C GLY A 15 -14.04 3.80 -15.11
N LEU A 16 -13.87 2.50 -15.39
CA LEU A 16 -13.13 2.01 -16.58
C LEU A 16 -13.90 2.23 -17.91
N ALA A 17 -15.17 2.62 -17.85
CA ALA A 17 -15.95 3.00 -19.03
C ALA A 17 -15.67 4.45 -19.50
N ARG A 18 -14.84 5.21 -18.76
CA ARG A 18 -14.52 6.60 -19.13
C ARG A 18 -13.88 6.69 -20.51
N GLU A 19 -14.27 7.70 -21.28
CA GLU A 19 -13.69 8.02 -22.57
C GLU A 19 -13.02 9.41 -22.55
N VAL A 20 -11.96 9.54 -23.34
CA VAL A 20 -11.26 10.80 -23.63
C VAL A 20 -11.12 10.89 -25.15
N ASP A 21 -11.71 11.92 -25.76
CA ASP A 21 -11.71 12.17 -27.21
C ASP A 21 -12.13 10.93 -28.04
N GLY A 22 -13.15 10.18 -27.55
CA GLY A 22 -13.72 8.99 -28.21
C GLY A 22 -12.88 7.72 -28.03
N ASN A 23 -11.80 7.77 -27.24
CA ASN A 23 -11.01 6.60 -26.89
C ASN A 23 -11.28 6.19 -25.43
N ARG A 24 -11.42 4.90 -25.16
CA ARG A 24 -11.53 4.39 -23.79
C ARG A 24 -10.25 4.73 -23.02
N ALA A 25 -10.41 5.34 -21.82
CA ALA A 25 -9.29 5.72 -20.98
C ALA A 25 -8.59 4.48 -20.40
N ILE A 26 -7.27 4.60 -20.21
CA ILE A 26 -6.43 3.59 -19.56
C ILE A 26 -5.94 4.18 -18.23
N PHE A 27 -6.19 3.45 -17.14
CA PHE A 27 -5.82 3.84 -15.79
C PHE A 27 -4.55 3.08 -15.37
N PHE A 28 -3.39 3.68 -15.62
CA PHE A 28 -2.10 3.21 -15.13
C PHE A 28 -1.58 4.07 -13.97
N ASP A 29 -2.47 4.78 -13.33
CA ASP A 29 -2.24 5.62 -12.16
C ASP A 29 -2.42 4.87 -10.82
N GLY A 30 -2.60 3.54 -10.87
CA GLY A 30 -2.86 2.66 -9.73
C GLY A 30 -1.99 2.88 -8.50
N PRO A 31 -0.66 3.09 -8.61
CA PRO A 31 0.19 3.41 -7.47
C PRO A 31 -0.20 4.71 -6.73
N GLY A 32 -0.91 5.64 -7.40
CA GLY A 32 -1.49 6.85 -6.82
C GLY A 32 -2.80 6.59 -6.07
N GLY A 33 -3.57 5.59 -6.51
CA GLY A 33 -4.88 5.19 -5.97
C GLY A 33 -5.66 4.38 -7.01
N SER A 34 -6.35 3.34 -6.56
CA SER A 34 -7.12 2.46 -7.45
C SER A 34 -8.47 3.06 -7.84
N GLN A 35 -9.04 2.60 -8.95
CA GLN A 35 -10.47 2.71 -9.19
C GLN A 35 -11.22 1.84 -8.17
N VAL A 36 -12.51 2.10 -7.98
CA VAL A 36 -13.32 1.35 -7.01
C VAL A 36 -14.41 0.54 -7.72
N PRO A 37 -14.73 -0.68 -7.26
CA PRO A 37 -15.87 -1.41 -7.78
C PRO A 37 -17.19 -0.75 -7.35
N GLN A 38 -18.25 -0.92 -8.15
CA GLN A 38 -19.57 -0.36 -7.87
C GLN A 38 -20.06 -0.72 -6.45
N SER A 39 -19.80 -1.95 -5.99
CA SER A 39 -20.17 -2.40 -4.64
C SER A 39 -19.62 -1.54 -3.51
N VAL A 40 -18.45 -0.94 -3.69
CA VAL A 40 -17.85 -0.03 -2.71
C VAL A 40 -18.62 1.29 -2.64
N ALA A 41 -18.94 1.88 -3.81
CA ALA A 41 -19.73 3.10 -3.87
C ALA A 41 -21.15 2.87 -3.30
N ASP A 42 -21.76 1.73 -3.62
CA ASP A 42 -23.08 1.33 -3.12
C ASP A 42 -23.06 1.15 -1.59
N ALA A 43 -22.04 0.51 -1.03
CA ALA A 43 -21.91 0.31 0.42
C ALA A 43 -21.80 1.64 1.16
N VAL A 44 -20.96 2.57 0.67
CA VAL A 44 -20.83 3.93 1.22
C VAL A 44 -22.18 4.68 1.14
N GLY A 45 -22.81 4.70 -0.04
CA GLY A 45 -24.07 5.37 -0.25
C GLY A 45 -25.22 4.78 0.58
N ASN A 46 -25.29 3.45 0.67
CA ASN A 46 -26.31 2.76 1.45
C ASN A 46 -26.18 3.06 2.96
N TYR A 47 -24.96 3.06 3.50
CA TYR A 47 -24.74 3.42 4.89
C TYR A 47 -25.25 4.84 5.18
N LEU A 48 -24.85 5.82 4.37
CA LEU A 48 -25.23 7.23 4.56
C LEU A 48 -26.76 7.44 4.47
N LEU A 49 -27.43 6.74 3.57
CA LEU A 49 -28.86 6.93 3.31
C LEU A 49 -29.77 6.17 4.30
N HIS A 50 -29.30 5.03 4.86
CA HIS A 50 -30.20 4.11 5.55
C HIS A 50 -29.73 3.70 6.96
N GLN A 51 -28.44 3.81 7.28
CA GLN A 51 -27.87 3.29 8.52
C GLN A 51 -27.16 4.36 9.38
N ASN A 52 -26.95 5.55 8.83
CA ASN A 52 -26.13 6.61 9.42
C ASN A 52 -26.52 6.95 10.87
N ALA A 53 -25.72 6.48 11.83
CA ALA A 53 -25.89 6.72 13.26
C ALA A 53 -24.56 6.63 14.01
N ASN A 54 -24.49 7.27 15.18
CA ASN A 54 -23.38 7.06 16.11
C ASN A 54 -23.58 5.73 16.89
N ILE A 55 -22.53 5.24 17.52
CA ILE A 55 -22.41 3.91 18.15
C ILE A 55 -22.88 3.89 19.61
N GLY A 56 -23.09 2.66 20.14
CA GLY A 56 -23.26 2.42 21.58
C GLY A 56 -24.67 2.62 22.13
N MET A 57 -25.69 2.78 21.23
CA MET A 57 -27.08 2.97 21.67
C MET A 57 -27.96 1.77 21.29
N SER A 58 -29.10 1.63 21.98
CA SER A 58 -30.00 0.49 21.81
C SER A 58 -30.99 0.58 20.65
N PHE A 59 -30.98 1.67 19.84
CA PHE A 59 -31.83 1.78 18.66
C PHE A 59 -31.19 1.14 17.42
N ALA A 60 -31.99 0.83 16.43
CA ALA A 60 -31.62 -0.04 15.30
C ALA A 60 -30.36 0.41 14.57
N THR A 61 -30.32 1.65 14.05
CA THR A 61 -29.19 2.14 13.26
C THR A 61 -27.88 2.23 14.04
N SER A 62 -27.93 2.51 15.37
CA SER A 62 -26.72 2.47 16.21
C SER A 62 -26.17 1.04 16.37
N ARG A 63 -27.06 0.04 16.55
CA ARG A 63 -26.62 -1.37 16.60
C ARG A 63 -26.08 -1.86 15.24
N GLU A 64 -26.65 -1.40 14.14
CA GLU A 64 -26.18 -1.71 12.80
C GLU A 64 -24.78 -1.12 12.56
N THR A 65 -24.51 0.09 13.05
CA THR A 65 -23.17 0.70 13.01
C THR A 65 -22.17 -0.08 13.88
N ASP A 66 -22.56 -0.51 15.10
CA ASP A 66 -21.73 -1.37 15.95
C ASP A 66 -21.37 -2.69 15.25
N GLN A 67 -22.34 -3.31 14.56
CA GLN A 67 -22.14 -4.54 13.77
C GLN A 67 -21.22 -4.30 12.58
N LEU A 68 -21.37 -3.18 11.86
CA LEU A 68 -20.50 -2.82 10.74
C LEU A 68 -19.05 -2.67 11.19
N ILE A 69 -18.79 -1.98 12.30
CA ILE A 69 -17.42 -1.84 12.83
C ILE A 69 -16.83 -3.20 13.14
N GLU A 70 -17.56 -4.04 13.86
CA GLU A 70 -17.13 -5.36 14.26
C GLU A 70 -16.82 -6.25 13.05
N GLU A 71 -17.66 -6.22 12.00
CA GLU A 71 -17.46 -6.99 10.77
C GLU A 71 -16.28 -6.44 9.97
N THR A 72 -16.10 -5.13 9.90
CA THR A 72 -14.97 -4.51 9.20
C THR A 72 -13.65 -4.83 9.90
N LEU A 73 -13.62 -4.85 11.25
CA LEU A 73 -12.44 -5.29 12.02
C LEU A 73 -12.08 -6.74 11.68
N ARG A 74 -13.06 -7.64 11.60
CA ARG A 74 -12.85 -9.05 11.21
C ARG A 74 -12.36 -9.19 9.77
N ALA A 75 -12.95 -8.43 8.85
CA ALA A 75 -12.54 -8.44 7.45
C ALA A 75 -11.10 -7.93 7.28
N CYS A 76 -10.71 -6.88 7.99
CA CYS A 76 -9.34 -6.39 7.98
C CYS A 76 -8.37 -7.38 8.66
N ALA A 77 -8.78 -8.07 9.72
CA ALA A 77 -7.99 -9.14 10.34
C ALA A 77 -7.73 -10.29 9.34
N ASP A 78 -8.77 -10.71 8.61
CA ASP A 78 -8.62 -11.68 7.52
C ASP A 78 -7.69 -11.15 6.42
N PHE A 79 -7.78 -9.85 6.09
CA PHE A 79 -6.96 -9.21 5.05
C PHE A 79 -5.48 -9.17 5.42
N VAL A 80 -5.14 -8.78 6.66
CA VAL A 80 -3.74 -8.72 7.12
C VAL A 80 -3.22 -10.05 7.66
N GLY A 81 -4.07 -11.07 7.84
CA GLY A 81 -3.68 -12.40 8.28
C GLY A 81 -3.49 -12.56 9.79
N CYS A 82 -4.14 -11.72 10.62
CA CYS A 82 -4.12 -11.89 12.07
C CYS A 82 -5.34 -12.67 12.59
N ASP A 83 -5.20 -13.31 13.77
CA ASP A 83 -6.29 -14.09 14.38
C ASP A 83 -7.20 -13.25 15.26
N ASN A 84 -6.69 -12.13 15.77
CA ASN A 84 -7.39 -11.26 16.73
C ASN A 84 -7.76 -9.94 16.07
N HIS A 85 -9.03 -9.79 15.69
CA HIS A 85 -9.51 -8.55 15.04
C HIS A 85 -9.41 -7.29 15.94
N ARG A 86 -9.19 -7.46 17.27
CA ARG A 86 -8.92 -6.34 18.20
C ARG A 86 -7.52 -5.74 18.01
N GLU A 87 -6.67 -6.37 17.24
CA GLU A 87 -5.35 -5.86 16.82
C GLU A 87 -5.42 -4.88 15.64
N VAL A 88 -6.62 -4.65 15.09
CA VAL A 88 -6.84 -3.73 13.97
C VAL A 88 -7.50 -2.45 14.46
N ALA A 89 -6.96 -1.29 14.07
CA ALA A 89 -7.53 0.02 14.33
C ALA A 89 -7.66 0.85 13.04
N PHE A 90 -8.60 1.78 13.03
CA PHE A 90 -8.89 2.63 11.88
C PHE A 90 -8.50 4.10 12.12
N GLY A 91 -8.15 4.78 11.03
CA GLY A 91 -7.87 6.20 11.00
C GLY A 91 -8.13 6.78 9.62
N GLN A 92 -7.82 8.07 9.39
CA GLN A 92 -8.12 8.72 8.12
C GLN A 92 -7.33 8.11 6.93
N ASN A 93 -6.06 7.78 7.16
CA ASN A 93 -5.15 7.17 6.20
C ASN A 93 -3.93 6.62 6.94
N MET A 94 -3.07 5.88 6.22
CA MET A 94 -1.82 5.33 6.78
C MET A 94 -0.97 6.42 7.43
N THR A 95 -0.73 7.54 6.77
CA THR A 95 0.17 8.60 7.25
C THR A 95 -0.29 9.18 8.60
N SER A 96 -1.60 9.43 8.77
CA SER A 96 -2.17 9.91 10.03
C SER A 96 -1.99 8.90 11.17
N LEU A 97 -2.21 7.61 10.88
CA LEU A 97 -2.01 6.51 11.83
C LEU A 97 -0.53 6.34 12.17
N ASN A 98 0.35 6.47 11.18
CA ASN A 98 1.80 6.36 11.39
C ASN A 98 2.34 7.50 12.26
N ILE A 99 1.86 8.74 12.07
CA ILE A 99 2.18 9.89 12.96
C ILE A 99 1.66 9.62 14.37
N GLN A 100 0.46 9.07 14.53
CA GLN A 100 -0.10 8.72 15.84
C GLN A 100 0.74 7.63 16.52
N LEU A 101 1.13 6.58 15.80
CA LEU A 101 2.00 5.51 16.29
C LEU A 101 3.38 6.05 16.67
N ALA A 102 3.99 6.85 15.81
CA ALA A 102 5.28 7.51 16.04
C ALA A 102 5.25 8.41 17.29
N SER A 103 4.17 9.17 17.48
CA SER A 103 3.97 9.98 18.68
C SER A 103 3.79 9.14 19.96
N ALA A 104 3.22 7.94 19.87
CA ALA A 104 3.09 7.05 21.02
C ALA A 104 4.42 6.39 21.36
N LEU A 105 5.12 5.85 20.36
CA LEU A 105 6.41 5.17 20.52
C LEU A 105 7.51 6.12 20.99
N SER A 106 7.60 7.33 20.46
CA SER A 106 8.61 8.32 20.85
C SER A 106 8.62 8.67 22.34
N ARG A 107 7.50 8.43 23.04
CA ARG A 107 7.39 8.65 24.49
C ARG A 107 8.03 7.53 25.32
N THR A 108 8.43 6.44 24.69
CA THR A 108 9.11 5.29 25.32
C THR A 108 10.61 5.28 25.05
N TRP A 109 11.11 6.20 24.21
CA TRP A 109 12.51 6.31 23.81
C TRP A 109 13.20 7.50 24.46
N GLY A 110 14.53 7.54 24.40
CA GLY A 110 15.34 8.62 24.94
C GLY A 110 16.68 8.80 24.22
N GLU A 111 17.51 9.67 24.82
CA GLU A 111 18.88 9.91 24.35
C GLU A 111 19.70 8.61 24.35
N GLY A 112 20.34 8.31 23.23
CA GLY A 112 21.13 7.09 23.04
C GLY A 112 20.40 5.99 22.27
N ASP A 113 19.07 6.07 22.17
CA ASP A 113 18.29 5.15 21.32
C ASP A 113 18.46 5.49 19.82
N GLU A 114 18.28 4.51 18.96
CA GLU A 114 18.41 4.67 17.50
C GLU A 114 17.16 4.18 16.79
N VAL A 115 16.69 4.99 15.82
CA VAL A 115 15.56 4.67 14.95
C VAL A 115 16.09 4.50 13.52
N VAL A 116 15.73 3.42 12.87
CA VAL A 116 16.17 3.09 11.52
C VAL A 116 15.01 3.25 10.52
N VAL A 117 15.26 3.97 9.43
CA VAL A 117 14.35 4.10 8.27
C VAL A 117 15.08 3.68 7.01
N THR A 118 14.40 3.58 5.87
CA THR A 118 15.04 3.26 4.59
C THR A 118 14.99 4.43 3.62
N ARG A 119 15.95 4.50 2.68
CA ARG A 119 15.91 5.45 1.56
C ARG A 119 14.97 5.00 0.44
N LEU A 120 14.39 3.80 0.53
CA LEU A 120 13.48 3.27 -0.48
C LEU A 120 12.03 3.70 -0.25
N ASP A 121 11.70 4.15 0.96
CA ASP A 121 10.34 4.32 1.44
C ASP A 121 9.67 5.62 0.97
N HIS A 122 8.34 5.56 0.95
CA HIS A 122 7.50 6.75 0.87
C HIS A 122 7.71 7.63 2.12
N ASP A 123 7.76 8.95 1.97
CA ASP A 123 7.98 9.91 3.07
C ASP A 123 6.98 9.78 4.22
N GLY A 124 5.78 9.25 3.94
CA GLY A 124 4.80 8.87 4.97
C GLY A 124 5.27 7.76 5.91
N ASN A 125 6.33 7.01 5.56
CA ASN A 125 7.02 6.04 6.40
C ASN A 125 8.46 6.45 6.77
N VAL A 126 8.85 7.68 6.46
CA VAL A 126 10.15 8.26 6.84
C VAL A 126 9.94 9.42 7.82
N ARG A 127 9.24 10.46 7.39
CA ARG A 127 9.10 11.70 8.17
C ARG A 127 8.48 11.52 9.55
N PRO A 128 7.45 10.68 9.79
CA PRO A 128 6.94 10.42 11.14
C PRO A 128 8.03 9.92 12.11
N TRP A 129 8.94 9.09 11.62
CA TRP A 129 10.03 8.51 12.42
C TRP A 129 11.16 9.50 12.66
N VAL A 130 11.47 10.37 11.67
CA VAL A 130 12.36 11.52 11.87
C VAL A 130 11.83 12.41 13.00
N LEU A 131 10.54 12.75 12.97
CA LEU A 131 9.90 13.55 14.02
C LEU A 131 9.90 12.83 15.36
N ALA A 132 9.64 11.52 15.40
CA ALA A 132 9.68 10.72 16.61
C ALA A 132 11.08 10.73 17.25
N ALA A 133 12.15 10.60 16.45
CA ALA A 133 13.53 10.71 16.90
C ALA A 133 13.82 12.12 17.44
N GLU A 134 13.39 13.18 16.73
CA GLU A 134 13.53 14.57 17.19
C GLU A 134 12.82 14.79 18.54
N TRP A 135 11.61 14.24 18.74
CA TRP A 135 10.82 14.41 19.98
C TRP A 135 11.40 13.66 21.18
N SER A 136 12.01 12.51 20.95
CA SER A 136 12.58 11.65 22.00
C SER A 136 14.04 11.92 22.31
N GLY A 137 14.77 12.60 21.40
CA GLY A 137 16.23 12.74 21.45
C GLY A 137 16.99 11.52 20.92
N ALA A 138 16.29 10.58 20.26
CA ALA A 138 16.92 9.42 19.61
C ALA A 138 17.66 9.83 18.33
N THR A 139 18.58 8.98 17.89
CA THR A 139 19.36 9.18 16.66
C THR A 139 18.69 8.47 15.49
N LEU A 140 18.54 9.16 14.34
CA LEU A 140 18.05 8.55 13.11
C LEU A 140 19.20 7.89 12.33
N ARG A 141 18.98 6.67 11.85
CA ARG A 141 19.82 5.95 10.89
C ARG A 141 19.03 5.61 9.64
N LYS A 142 19.74 5.41 8.52
CA LYS A 142 19.12 5.08 7.25
C LYS A 142 19.76 3.82 6.65
N ILE A 143 18.93 2.95 6.11
CA ILE A 143 19.34 1.85 5.23
C ILE A 143 19.43 2.41 3.82
N ASP A 144 20.60 2.27 3.18
CA ASP A 144 20.85 2.74 1.82
C ASP A 144 20.24 1.81 0.76
N VAL A 145 20.17 2.32 -0.48
CA VAL A 145 19.64 1.60 -1.64
C VAL A 145 20.73 1.35 -2.66
N SER A 146 20.63 0.24 -3.38
CA SER A 146 21.42 -0.03 -4.58
C SER A 146 20.91 0.86 -5.73
N PRO A 147 21.73 1.71 -6.33
CA PRO A 147 21.31 2.52 -7.48
C PRO A 147 21.11 1.70 -8.76
N VAL A 148 21.56 0.43 -8.78
CA VAL A 148 21.48 -0.43 -9.96
C VAL A 148 20.08 -0.95 -10.18
N ASP A 149 19.39 -1.33 -9.11
CA ASP A 149 18.09 -2.02 -9.18
C ASP A 149 17.08 -1.55 -8.13
N CYS A 150 17.40 -0.48 -7.41
CA CYS A 150 16.55 0.09 -6.35
C CYS A 150 16.15 -0.94 -5.28
N THR A 151 17.05 -1.85 -4.91
CA THR A 151 16.89 -2.73 -3.74
C THR A 151 17.57 -2.14 -2.52
N LEU A 152 17.19 -2.55 -1.32
CA LEU A 152 17.91 -2.19 -0.10
C LEU A 152 19.29 -2.83 -0.11
N ASP A 153 20.33 -2.03 0.20
CA ASP A 153 21.71 -2.52 0.27
C ASP A 153 21.88 -3.48 1.46
N SER A 154 22.30 -4.72 1.16
CA SER A 154 22.45 -5.76 2.19
C SER A 154 23.49 -5.44 3.25
N SER A 155 24.57 -4.75 2.91
CA SER A 155 25.60 -4.34 3.89
C SER A 155 25.07 -3.22 4.77
N SER A 156 24.31 -2.28 4.19
CA SER A 156 23.68 -1.20 4.92
C SER A 156 22.61 -1.72 5.90
N ILE A 157 21.87 -2.78 5.57
CA ILE A 157 20.93 -3.44 6.50
C ILE A 157 21.69 -3.92 7.74
N GLU A 158 22.80 -4.64 7.55
CA GLU A 158 23.60 -5.19 8.66
C GLU A 158 24.24 -4.11 9.53
N GLU A 159 24.71 -3.01 8.93
CA GLU A 159 25.44 -1.93 9.61
C GLU A 159 24.52 -0.91 10.28
N SER A 160 23.26 -0.81 9.87
CA SER A 160 22.30 0.18 10.39
C SER A 160 21.71 -0.19 11.74
N MET A 161 21.78 -1.46 12.17
CA MET A 161 21.14 -1.98 13.38
C MET A 161 22.15 -2.43 14.42
N ASN A 162 21.89 -2.12 15.69
CA ASN A 162 22.74 -2.49 16.83
C ASN A 162 21.90 -2.49 18.13
N GLU A 163 22.55 -2.73 19.28
CA GLU A 163 21.89 -2.85 20.59
C GLU A 163 21.18 -1.57 21.07
N ARG A 164 21.36 -0.45 20.40
CA ARG A 164 20.64 0.81 20.68
C ARG A 164 19.41 1.00 19.76
N THR A 165 19.26 0.16 18.75
CA THR A 165 18.13 0.24 17.83
C THR A 165 16.85 -0.14 18.56
N VAL A 166 15.89 0.77 18.60
CA VAL A 166 14.58 0.56 19.25
C VAL A 166 13.45 0.35 18.23
N LEU A 167 13.63 0.85 17.00
CA LEU A 167 12.66 0.71 15.94
C LEU A 167 13.33 0.65 14.57
N VAL A 168 12.74 -0.17 13.70
CA VAL A 168 13.00 -0.18 12.24
C VAL A 168 11.69 0.05 11.51
N ALA A 169 11.64 1.05 10.64
CA ALA A 169 10.51 1.29 9.75
C ALA A 169 10.91 0.93 8.31
N VAL A 170 10.10 0.09 7.65
CA VAL A 170 10.37 -0.40 6.30
C VAL A 170 9.09 -0.54 5.49
N GLY A 171 9.11 -0.14 4.22
CA GLY A 171 8.04 -0.43 3.28
C GLY A 171 8.10 -1.88 2.79
N ALA A 172 6.96 -2.56 2.70
CA ALA A 172 6.91 -3.90 2.12
C ALA A 172 7.17 -3.86 0.60
N ALA A 173 6.77 -2.77 -0.07
CA ALA A 173 7.06 -2.53 -1.49
C ALA A 173 7.26 -1.03 -1.77
N SER A 174 8.22 -0.71 -2.62
CA SER A 174 8.47 0.66 -3.07
C SER A 174 7.37 1.17 -3.98
N ASN A 175 6.79 2.30 -3.64
CA ASN A 175 5.78 2.95 -4.47
C ASN A 175 6.36 3.64 -5.72
N LEU A 176 7.68 3.74 -5.85
CA LEU A 176 8.37 4.27 -7.03
C LEU A 176 8.90 3.14 -7.91
N SER A 177 9.82 2.31 -7.40
CA SER A 177 10.50 1.28 -8.19
C SER A 177 9.73 -0.03 -8.32
N GLY A 178 8.73 -0.26 -7.47
CA GLY A 178 8.03 -1.54 -7.39
C GLY A 178 8.79 -2.61 -6.61
N THR A 179 10.01 -2.38 -6.16
CA THR A 179 10.81 -3.35 -5.41
C THR A 179 10.04 -3.86 -4.18
N ILE A 180 9.92 -5.17 -4.05
CA ILE A 180 9.38 -5.85 -2.86
C ILE A 180 10.56 -6.19 -1.95
N ASN A 181 10.49 -5.73 -0.70
CA ASN A 181 11.54 -5.98 0.30
C ASN A 181 11.34 -7.32 1.00
N ASP A 182 12.43 -7.98 1.33
CA ASP A 182 12.42 -9.13 2.25
C ASP A 182 12.22 -8.63 3.69
N VAL A 183 10.95 -8.30 3.99
CA VAL A 183 10.53 -7.78 5.30
C VAL A 183 10.90 -8.74 6.41
N ARG A 184 10.73 -10.05 6.18
CA ARG A 184 11.01 -11.07 7.19
C ARG A 184 12.47 -11.05 7.62
N ARG A 185 13.41 -10.96 6.69
CA ARG A 185 14.85 -10.86 6.99
C ARG A 185 15.15 -9.62 7.83
N ILE A 186 14.54 -8.48 7.49
CA ILE A 186 14.73 -7.21 8.23
C ILE A 186 14.16 -7.34 9.64
N VAL A 187 12.99 -7.94 9.79
CA VAL A 187 12.36 -8.21 11.09
C VAL A 187 13.23 -9.13 11.94
N GLU A 188 13.70 -10.25 11.39
CA GLU A 188 14.58 -11.19 12.09
C GLU A 188 15.83 -10.45 12.60
N ARG A 189 16.44 -9.61 11.76
CA ARG A 189 17.62 -8.82 12.13
C ARG A 189 17.34 -7.78 13.21
N ALA A 190 16.24 -7.06 13.12
CA ALA A 190 15.83 -6.06 14.12
C ALA A 190 15.55 -6.72 15.49
N HIS A 191 14.87 -7.84 15.49
CA HIS A 191 14.53 -8.58 16.70
C HIS A 191 15.76 -9.19 17.40
N GLU A 192 16.87 -9.46 16.69
CA GLU A 192 18.14 -9.85 17.33
C GLU A 192 18.64 -8.80 18.34
N PHE A 193 18.32 -7.53 18.12
CA PHE A 193 18.66 -6.41 19.00
C PHE A 193 17.50 -5.96 19.89
N GLY A 194 16.33 -6.61 19.79
CA GLY A 194 15.13 -6.24 20.55
C GLY A 194 14.40 -5.02 20.00
N ALA A 195 14.73 -4.58 18.78
CA ALA A 195 14.04 -3.47 18.10
C ALA A 195 12.68 -3.90 17.54
N GLU A 196 11.66 -3.04 17.65
CA GLU A 196 10.35 -3.26 17.04
C GLU A 196 10.38 -2.90 15.54
N VAL A 197 9.50 -3.51 14.75
CA VAL A 197 9.43 -3.25 13.31
C VAL A 197 8.04 -2.78 12.90
N VAL A 198 8.01 -1.63 12.20
CA VAL A 198 6.82 -1.07 11.54
C VAL A 198 6.92 -1.30 10.04
N VAL A 199 5.88 -1.89 9.47
CA VAL A 199 5.80 -2.16 8.03
C VAL A 199 4.77 -1.26 7.37
N ASP A 200 5.19 -0.49 6.38
CA ASP A 200 4.29 0.19 5.43
C ASP A 200 3.93 -0.77 4.31
N ALA A 201 2.69 -1.27 4.33
CA ALA A 201 2.16 -2.15 3.31
C ALA A 201 1.22 -1.44 2.31
N VAL A 202 1.23 -0.11 2.26
CA VAL A 202 0.30 0.67 1.41
C VAL A 202 0.43 0.29 -0.06
N HIS A 203 1.65 0.20 -0.58
CA HIS A 203 1.88 -0.17 -1.97
C HIS A 203 1.85 -1.69 -2.21
N TYR A 204 2.10 -2.47 -1.18
CA TYR A 204 2.04 -3.94 -1.22
C TYR A 204 0.60 -4.49 -1.25
N ALA A 205 -0.29 -3.84 -0.50
CA ALA A 205 -1.65 -4.29 -0.22
C ALA A 205 -2.55 -4.61 -1.42
N PRO A 206 -2.51 -3.89 -2.57
CA PRO A 206 -3.33 -4.25 -3.74
C PRO A 206 -2.77 -5.42 -4.55
N HIS A 207 -1.49 -5.78 -4.39
CA HIS A 207 -0.74 -6.68 -5.25
C HIS A 207 -0.44 -8.04 -4.64
N CYS A 208 -0.16 -8.08 -3.34
CA CYS A 208 0.33 -9.25 -2.64
C CYS A 208 -0.47 -9.53 -1.37
N LEU A 209 -0.59 -10.82 -1.02
CA LEU A 209 -1.25 -11.22 0.21
C LEU A 209 -0.44 -10.76 1.42
N ILE A 210 -1.04 -9.92 2.26
CA ILE A 210 -0.44 -9.57 3.55
C ILE A 210 -0.62 -10.74 4.51
N ASP A 211 0.46 -11.12 5.20
CA ASP A 211 0.42 -12.06 6.32
C ASP A 211 1.38 -11.58 7.43
N VAL A 212 0.81 -10.91 8.43
CA VAL A 212 1.60 -10.33 9.53
C VAL A 212 2.33 -11.37 10.37
N LYS A 213 1.85 -12.62 10.37
CA LYS A 213 2.50 -13.74 11.08
C LYS A 213 3.74 -14.22 10.32
N GLU A 214 3.64 -14.30 8.99
CA GLU A 214 4.78 -14.67 8.14
C GLU A 214 5.83 -13.55 8.10
N MET A 215 5.40 -12.28 8.03
CA MET A 215 6.29 -11.12 8.11
C MET A 215 6.96 -11.00 9.48
N GLY A 216 6.27 -11.38 10.56
CA GLY A 216 6.78 -11.35 11.93
C GLY A 216 6.87 -9.95 12.56
N CYS A 217 6.42 -8.90 11.88
CA CYS A 217 6.50 -7.50 12.32
C CYS A 217 5.68 -7.22 13.59
N ASP A 218 5.87 -6.05 14.18
CA ASP A 218 5.17 -5.62 15.39
C ASP A 218 3.98 -4.70 15.08
N TYR A 219 4.09 -3.95 13.97
CA TYR A 219 3.02 -3.09 13.44
C TYR A 219 3.02 -3.14 11.91
N LEU A 220 1.82 -3.00 11.34
CA LEU A 220 1.64 -2.87 9.89
C LEU A 220 0.57 -1.83 9.59
N LEU A 221 0.81 -1.00 8.57
CA LEU A 221 -0.12 0.02 8.14
C LEU A 221 -0.42 -0.09 6.65
N CYS A 222 -1.68 0.18 6.30
CA CYS A 222 -2.09 0.33 4.90
C CYS A 222 -3.26 1.32 4.77
N SER A 223 -3.70 1.60 3.54
CA SER A 223 -4.82 2.50 3.25
C SER A 223 -5.73 1.89 2.18
N SER A 224 -7.04 1.82 2.46
CA SER A 224 -7.96 1.08 1.59
C SER A 224 -8.14 1.67 0.19
N TYR A 225 -7.89 2.98 -0.02
CA TYR A 225 -7.94 3.59 -1.34
C TYR A 225 -6.87 3.06 -2.33
N LYS A 226 -5.88 2.31 -1.84
CA LYS A 226 -4.91 1.60 -2.67
C LYS A 226 -5.40 0.22 -3.09
N PHE A 227 -6.21 -0.42 -2.25
CA PHE A 227 -6.80 -1.74 -2.52
C PHE A 227 -8.32 -1.65 -2.74
N PHE A 228 -8.72 -0.78 -3.68
CA PHE A 228 -10.07 -0.67 -4.25
C PHE A 228 -11.14 -0.10 -3.32
N GLY A 229 -10.77 0.44 -2.15
CA GLY A 229 -11.66 1.00 -1.15
C GLY A 229 -11.67 2.54 -1.12
N PRO A 230 -12.37 3.14 -0.14
CA PRO A 230 -12.36 4.58 0.11
C PRO A 230 -11.10 5.02 0.85
N HIS A 231 -10.96 6.34 1.09
CA HIS A 231 -9.87 6.90 1.90
C HIS A 231 -10.07 6.54 3.37
N GLN A 232 -9.49 5.42 3.78
CA GLN A 232 -9.52 4.88 5.13
C GLN A 232 -8.17 4.24 5.46
N GLY A 233 -7.59 4.58 6.60
CA GLY A 233 -6.37 3.97 7.10
C GLY A 233 -6.67 2.73 7.96
N VAL A 234 -5.78 1.75 7.87
CA VAL A 234 -5.78 0.53 8.69
C VAL A 234 -4.42 0.41 9.36
N LEU A 235 -4.43 0.28 10.68
CA LEU A 235 -3.27 -0.08 11.51
C LEU A 235 -3.53 -1.47 12.09
N TRP A 236 -2.60 -2.37 11.93
CA TRP A 236 -2.48 -3.58 12.74
C TRP A 236 -1.28 -3.44 13.67
N GLY A 237 -1.40 -3.97 14.89
CA GLY A 237 -0.27 -4.06 15.82
C GLY A 237 -0.54 -5.15 16.85
N ARG A 238 0.53 -5.73 17.43
CA ARG A 238 0.42 -6.76 18.46
C ARG A 238 -0.43 -6.26 19.63
N ALA A 239 -1.36 -7.06 20.12
CA ALA A 239 -2.36 -6.68 21.12
C ALA A 239 -1.74 -6.06 22.39
N GLU A 240 -0.69 -6.70 22.92
CA GLU A 240 0.02 -6.23 24.11
C GLU A 240 0.66 -4.85 23.89
N ARG A 241 1.25 -4.61 22.70
CA ARG A 241 1.87 -3.32 22.39
C ARG A 241 0.83 -2.23 22.21
N LEU A 242 -0.26 -2.51 21.47
CA LEU A 242 -1.37 -1.56 21.31
C LEU A 242 -2.03 -1.19 22.64
N ALA A 243 -2.08 -2.13 23.60
CA ALA A 243 -2.64 -1.88 24.92
C ALA A 243 -1.73 -1.05 25.84
N GLU A 244 -0.40 -1.22 25.72
CA GLU A 244 0.59 -0.59 26.61
C GLU A 244 1.02 0.81 26.16
N LEU A 245 1.11 1.07 24.84
CA LEU A 245 1.65 2.33 24.34
C LEU A 245 0.84 3.55 24.81
N PRO A 246 1.52 4.66 25.15
CA PRO A 246 0.91 5.88 25.66
C PRO A 246 0.25 6.72 24.54
N VAL A 247 -0.77 6.17 23.90
CA VAL A 247 -1.48 6.83 22.80
C VAL A 247 -2.18 8.12 23.26
N ALA A 248 -2.11 9.16 22.43
CA ALA A 248 -2.84 10.41 22.67
C ALA A 248 -4.33 10.20 22.40
N LYS A 249 -5.16 10.30 23.45
CA LYS A 249 -6.61 10.11 23.39
C LYS A 249 -7.36 11.06 24.31
N LEU A 250 -8.68 11.18 24.13
CA LEU A 250 -9.52 11.98 25.02
C LEU A 250 -9.67 11.29 26.38
N ARG A 251 -9.86 12.08 27.43
CA ARG A 251 -10.03 11.58 28.80
C ARG A 251 -11.19 10.57 28.95
N VAL A 252 -12.25 10.74 28.15
CA VAL A 252 -13.45 9.89 28.17
C VAL A 252 -13.37 8.67 27.26
N SER A 253 -12.32 8.56 26.41
CA SER A 253 -12.12 7.41 25.54
C SER A 253 -11.73 6.19 26.36
N THR A 254 -12.17 5.00 25.90
CA THR A 254 -11.83 3.71 26.54
C THR A 254 -10.32 3.42 26.48
N GLU A 255 -9.87 2.55 27.39
CA GLU A 255 -8.51 1.96 27.34
C GLU A 255 -8.45 0.69 26.50
N GLU A 256 -9.59 0.18 26.06
CA GLU A 256 -9.66 -1.08 25.31
C GLU A 256 -9.21 -0.91 23.86
N ILE A 257 -8.40 -1.87 23.39
CA ILE A 257 -8.05 -1.98 21.96
C ILE A 257 -9.26 -2.55 21.18
N PRO A 258 -9.43 -2.13 19.91
CA PRO A 258 -8.65 -1.12 19.19
C PRO A 258 -9.10 0.33 19.46
N PHE A 259 -10.20 0.53 20.16
CA PHE A 259 -10.92 1.81 20.28
C PHE A 259 -10.07 2.93 20.90
N ARG A 260 -9.08 2.61 21.74
CA ARG A 260 -8.15 3.61 22.28
C ARG A 260 -7.30 4.29 21.19
N TRP A 261 -7.12 3.63 20.04
CA TRP A 261 -6.39 4.15 18.86
C TRP A 261 -7.28 4.88 17.88
N MET A 262 -8.59 4.66 17.94
CA MET A 262 -9.60 5.22 17.04
C MET A 262 -10.10 6.56 17.59
N THR A 263 -9.35 7.62 17.29
CA THR A 263 -9.58 8.97 17.86
C THR A 263 -10.81 9.63 17.25
N GLY A 264 -11.76 10.05 18.09
CA GLY A 264 -13.01 10.72 17.68
C GLY A 264 -14.03 9.78 17.02
N THR A 265 -15.13 10.36 16.51
CA THR A 265 -16.14 9.61 15.74
C THR A 265 -15.54 9.18 14.42
N GLN A 266 -15.65 7.88 14.11
CA GLN A 266 -15.03 7.31 12.93
C GLN A 266 -15.82 7.61 11.64
N ASN A 267 -15.17 7.41 10.50
CA ASN A 267 -15.78 7.46 9.18
C ASN A 267 -16.47 6.11 8.88
N TYR A 268 -17.69 5.92 9.41
CA TYR A 268 -18.40 4.63 9.32
C TYR A 268 -18.76 4.26 7.88
N GLU A 269 -19.13 5.23 7.06
CA GLU A 269 -19.34 5.01 5.62
C GLU A 269 -18.05 4.53 4.91
N GLY A 270 -16.90 5.04 5.33
CA GLY A 270 -15.59 4.57 4.86
C GLY A 270 -15.30 3.14 5.31
N LEU A 271 -15.74 2.74 6.51
CA LEU A 271 -15.63 1.35 6.97
C LEU A 271 -16.52 0.43 6.14
N ALA A 272 -17.75 0.84 5.80
CA ALA A 272 -18.63 0.08 4.90
C ALA A 272 -17.98 -0.13 3.52
N GLY A 273 -17.36 0.92 2.95
CA GLY A 273 -16.63 0.83 1.69
C GLY A 273 -15.37 -0.05 1.79
N THR A 274 -14.64 0.01 2.91
CA THR A 274 -13.46 -0.84 3.14
C THR A 274 -13.83 -2.33 3.24
N LEU A 275 -14.91 -2.65 3.94
CA LEU A 275 -15.46 -4.00 3.99
C LEU A 275 -15.81 -4.48 2.58
N ALA A 276 -16.54 -3.66 1.80
CA ALA A 276 -16.92 -4.01 0.44
C ALA A 276 -15.71 -4.21 -0.51
N ALA A 277 -14.60 -3.49 -0.30
CA ALA A 277 -13.37 -3.68 -1.06
C ALA A 277 -12.70 -5.03 -0.73
N ILE A 278 -12.64 -5.42 0.54
CA ILE A 278 -12.11 -6.73 0.97
C ILE A 278 -13.00 -7.86 0.43
N GLU A 279 -14.33 -7.69 0.47
CA GLU A 279 -15.28 -8.67 -0.10
C GLU A 279 -15.14 -8.79 -1.62
N HIS A 280 -14.83 -7.69 -2.33
CA HIS A 280 -14.51 -7.74 -3.77
C HIS A 280 -13.27 -8.60 -4.03
N LEU A 281 -12.20 -8.44 -3.26
CA LEU A 281 -11.00 -9.27 -3.38
C LEU A 281 -11.33 -10.76 -3.07
N ALA A 282 -12.08 -11.03 -2.00
CA ALA A 282 -12.52 -12.38 -1.67
C ALA A 282 -13.38 -13.00 -2.78
N TRP A 283 -14.22 -12.20 -3.44
CA TRP A 283 -15.01 -12.63 -4.61
C TRP A 283 -14.09 -13.08 -5.76
N ILE A 284 -12.99 -12.36 -6.06
CA ILE A 284 -12.01 -12.77 -7.08
C ILE A 284 -11.48 -14.18 -6.76
N GLY A 285 -11.11 -14.42 -5.50
CA GLY A 285 -10.60 -15.72 -5.07
C GLY A 285 -11.62 -16.84 -5.20
N SER A 286 -12.88 -16.57 -4.87
CA SER A 286 -13.98 -17.53 -5.06
C SER A 286 -14.21 -17.86 -6.55
N ARG A 287 -14.02 -16.89 -7.45
CA ARG A 287 -14.06 -17.12 -8.91
C ARG A 287 -12.88 -17.97 -9.40
N ALA A 288 -11.69 -17.75 -8.84
CA ALA A 288 -10.48 -18.48 -9.24
C ALA A 288 -10.43 -19.92 -8.73
N SER A 289 -10.91 -20.21 -7.50
CA SER A 289 -10.70 -21.49 -6.80
C SER A 289 -11.99 -22.20 -6.38
N GLY A 290 -13.19 -21.62 -6.63
CA GLY A 290 -14.49 -22.20 -6.27
C GLY A 290 -15.05 -21.64 -4.95
N GLU A 291 -16.33 -21.99 -4.70
CA GLU A 291 -17.10 -21.52 -3.53
C GLU A 291 -16.78 -22.33 -2.27
N GLY A 292 -17.13 -21.80 -1.10
CA GLY A 292 -17.05 -22.48 0.19
C GLY A 292 -15.75 -22.24 0.97
N LEU A 293 -14.89 -21.33 0.50
CA LEU A 293 -13.71 -20.88 1.24
C LEU A 293 -14.09 -19.93 2.39
N SER A 294 -13.28 -19.92 3.47
CA SER A 294 -13.31 -18.82 4.41
C SER A 294 -12.86 -17.52 3.71
N ARG A 295 -13.18 -16.32 4.27
CA ARG A 295 -12.72 -15.04 3.69
C ARG A 295 -11.19 -15.05 3.52
N ARG A 296 -10.42 -15.46 4.53
CA ARG A 296 -8.95 -15.56 4.44
C ARG A 296 -8.51 -16.53 3.34
N GLY A 297 -9.18 -17.67 3.20
CA GLY A 297 -8.90 -18.65 2.13
C GLY A 297 -9.19 -18.06 0.73
N ALA A 298 -10.30 -17.34 0.59
CA ALA A 298 -10.65 -16.66 -0.64
C ALA A 298 -9.66 -15.53 -0.99
N LEU A 299 -9.22 -14.73 0.00
CA LEU A 299 -8.19 -13.72 -0.19
C LEU A 299 -6.87 -14.33 -0.66
N ARG A 300 -6.43 -15.46 -0.07
CA ARG A 300 -5.23 -16.18 -0.52
C ARG A 300 -5.35 -16.58 -2.00
N ALA A 301 -6.45 -17.20 -2.37
CA ALA A 301 -6.70 -17.60 -3.76
C ALA A 301 -6.79 -16.38 -4.72
N ALA A 302 -7.33 -15.25 -4.23
CA ALA A 302 -7.39 -14.03 -5.01
C ALA A 302 -6.00 -13.50 -5.32
N PHE A 303 -5.14 -13.36 -4.30
CA PHE A 303 -3.80 -12.82 -4.49
C PHE A 303 -2.90 -13.75 -5.31
N GLU A 304 -3.00 -15.08 -5.17
CA GLU A 304 -2.32 -16.02 -6.05
C GLU A 304 -2.68 -15.78 -7.54
N ALA A 305 -3.96 -15.54 -7.83
CA ALA A 305 -4.42 -15.26 -9.19
C ALA A 305 -4.04 -13.86 -9.67
N ILE A 306 -4.16 -12.84 -8.81
CA ILE A 306 -3.81 -11.43 -9.09
C ILE A 306 -2.31 -11.31 -9.38
N GLU A 307 -1.45 -11.83 -8.50
CA GLU A 307 0.00 -11.79 -8.66
C GLU A 307 0.45 -12.42 -9.98
N SER A 308 -0.09 -13.59 -10.30
CA SER A 308 0.23 -14.27 -11.57
C SER A 308 -0.17 -13.42 -12.78
N TYR A 309 -1.36 -12.82 -12.74
CA TYR A 309 -1.87 -11.99 -13.82
C TYR A 309 -1.13 -10.66 -13.96
N GLU A 310 -0.92 -9.95 -12.86
CA GLU A 310 -0.23 -8.67 -12.85
C GLU A 310 1.25 -8.79 -13.21
N LYS A 311 1.91 -9.91 -12.86
CA LYS A 311 3.27 -10.22 -13.31
C LYS A 311 3.37 -10.26 -14.84
N GLU A 312 2.44 -10.93 -15.51
CA GLU A 312 2.42 -10.99 -16.98
C GLU A 312 2.32 -9.58 -17.59
N LEU A 313 1.43 -8.74 -17.07
CA LEU A 313 1.26 -7.35 -17.53
C LEU A 313 2.52 -6.51 -17.27
N CYS A 314 3.11 -6.63 -16.09
CA CYS A 314 4.30 -5.89 -15.69
C CYS A 314 5.50 -6.23 -16.58
N TRP A 315 5.78 -7.52 -16.79
CA TRP A 315 6.91 -7.94 -17.61
C TRP A 315 6.71 -7.58 -19.07
N ARG A 316 5.50 -7.68 -19.59
CA ARG A 316 5.19 -7.18 -20.94
C ARG A 316 5.48 -5.70 -21.08
N MET A 317 5.15 -4.91 -20.04
CA MET A 317 5.45 -3.47 -20.02
C MET A 317 6.96 -3.20 -19.98
N ILE A 318 7.70 -3.87 -19.09
CA ILE A 318 9.16 -3.72 -18.96
C ILE A 318 9.85 -4.07 -20.28
N GLU A 319 9.56 -5.22 -20.87
CA GLU A 319 10.14 -5.65 -22.16
C GLU A 319 9.85 -4.64 -23.28
N GLY A 320 8.61 -4.15 -23.34
CA GLY A 320 8.22 -3.16 -24.33
C GLY A 320 8.93 -1.81 -24.18
N LEU A 321 9.11 -1.35 -22.95
CA LEU A 321 9.83 -0.11 -22.64
C LEU A 321 11.34 -0.24 -22.89
N LEU A 322 11.97 -1.35 -22.50
CA LEU A 322 13.38 -1.63 -22.79
C LEU A 322 13.68 -1.70 -24.30
N GLY A 323 12.67 -1.98 -25.12
CA GLY A 323 12.76 -1.95 -26.58
C GLY A 323 12.68 -0.54 -27.20
N ILE A 324 12.65 0.53 -26.40
CA ILE A 324 12.66 1.94 -26.84
C ILE A 324 14.02 2.52 -26.50
N GLU A 325 14.73 3.05 -27.50
CA GLU A 325 16.07 3.61 -27.31
C GLU A 325 16.06 4.79 -26.33
N GLY A 326 16.96 4.79 -25.36
CA GLY A 326 17.10 5.86 -24.37
C GLY A 326 16.19 5.73 -23.14
N VAL A 327 15.27 4.77 -23.09
CA VAL A 327 14.49 4.50 -21.88
C VAL A 327 15.39 3.85 -20.83
N GLU A 328 15.41 4.43 -19.63
CA GLU A 328 16.05 3.87 -18.44
C GLU A 328 14.99 3.54 -17.40
N ILE A 329 14.89 2.25 -17.00
CA ILE A 329 13.92 1.76 -16.01
C ILE A 329 14.58 1.72 -14.63
N TRP A 330 13.92 2.32 -13.64
CA TRP A 330 14.34 2.34 -12.25
C TRP A 330 13.68 1.18 -11.48
N GLY A 331 14.49 0.23 -11.03
CA GLY A 331 14.06 -0.98 -10.33
C GLY A 331 14.49 -2.25 -11.05
N ILE A 332 14.06 -3.40 -10.54
CA ILE A 332 14.44 -4.73 -11.03
C ILE A 332 13.91 -4.94 -12.46
N THR A 333 14.79 -5.27 -13.41
CA THR A 333 14.47 -5.59 -14.81
C THR A 333 14.85 -7.02 -15.20
N ASP A 334 15.42 -7.81 -14.27
CA ASP A 334 15.72 -9.23 -14.48
C ASP A 334 14.45 -10.07 -14.19
N SER A 335 13.91 -10.72 -15.21
CA SER A 335 12.72 -11.57 -15.13
C SER A 335 12.88 -12.78 -14.19
N ALA A 336 14.12 -13.23 -13.94
CA ALA A 336 14.39 -14.27 -12.95
C ALA A 336 14.07 -13.84 -11.51
N ARG A 337 13.98 -12.52 -11.27
CA ARG A 337 13.67 -11.88 -9.99
C ARG A 337 12.23 -11.32 -9.96
N SER A 338 11.33 -11.88 -10.74
CA SER A 338 9.96 -11.38 -10.87
C SER A 338 9.17 -11.36 -9.56
N ASP A 339 9.50 -12.23 -8.61
CA ASP A 339 8.85 -12.28 -7.29
C ASP A 339 9.28 -11.14 -6.35
N GLU A 340 10.34 -10.43 -6.71
CA GLU A 340 10.87 -9.30 -5.97
C GLU A 340 10.31 -7.94 -6.47
N ARG A 341 9.26 -7.97 -7.33
CA ARG A 341 8.72 -6.75 -7.92
C ARG A 341 7.19 -6.71 -7.97
N ALA A 342 6.60 -5.67 -7.38
CA ALA A 342 5.21 -5.27 -7.62
C ALA A 342 5.06 -4.66 -9.03
N PRO A 343 3.86 -4.65 -9.63
CA PRO A 343 3.65 -4.25 -11.02
C PRO A 343 3.64 -2.72 -11.22
N THR A 344 4.66 -2.05 -10.69
CA THR A 344 4.93 -0.62 -10.82
C THR A 344 6.24 -0.42 -11.55
N VAL A 345 6.21 0.33 -12.65
CA VAL A 345 7.37 0.59 -13.50
C VAL A 345 7.60 2.09 -13.58
N SER A 346 8.79 2.53 -13.17
CA SER A 346 9.23 3.91 -13.30
C SER A 346 10.38 4.00 -14.30
N PHE A 347 10.37 5.04 -15.11
CA PHE A 347 11.42 5.24 -16.09
C PHE A 347 11.69 6.72 -16.38
N THR A 348 12.85 6.99 -16.95
CA THR A 348 13.29 8.29 -17.47
C THR A 348 13.68 8.17 -18.94
N HIS A 349 13.80 9.32 -19.62
CA HIS A 349 14.30 9.39 -20.99
C HIS A 349 15.07 10.70 -21.21
N PRO A 350 16.22 10.69 -21.90
CA PRO A 350 17.08 11.87 -22.02
C PRO A 350 16.50 13.00 -22.91
N SER A 351 15.55 12.71 -23.81
CA SER A 351 15.01 13.70 -24.75
C SER A 351 13.76 14.42 -24.24
N LYS A 352 13.08 13.90 -23.21
CA LYS A 352 11.84 14.45 -22.65
C LYS A 352 11.77 14.23 -21.16
N THR A 353 11.24 15.23 -20.44
CA THR A 353 10.93 15.11 -19.01
C THR A 353 9.76 14.16 -18.77
N ALA A 354 9.68 13.62 -17.55
CA ALA A 354 8.57 12.77 -17.15
C ALA A 354 7.22 13.49 -17.32
N SER A 355 7.17 14.79 -17.00
CA SER A 355 5.96 15.63 -17.14
C SER A 355 5.53 15.78 -18.60
N GLU A 356 6.46 16.02 -19.52
CA GLU A 356 6.15 16.14 -20.96
C GLU A 356 5.57 14.83 -21.52
N ILE A 357 6.13 13.68 -21.10
CA ILE A 357 5.62 12.36 -21.52
C ILE A 357 4.22 12.13 -20.93
N ALA A 358 4.01 12.43 -19.64
CA ALA A 358 2.71 12.29 -18.98
C ALA A 358 1.62 13.13 -19.64
N GLU A 359 1.92 14.39 -19.98
CA GLU A 359 1.00 15.28 -20.69
C GLU A 359 0.63 14.75 -22.09
N ALA A 360 1.60 14.23 -22.81
CA ALA A 360 1.37 13.65 -24.14
C ALA A 360 0.52 12.37 -24.08
N LEU A 361 0.71 11.53 -23.06
CA LEU A 361 -0.10 10.34 -22.79
C LEU A 361 -1.53 10.70 -22.36
N ALA A 362 -1.68 11.70 -21.49
CA ALA A 362 -2.99 12.16 -21.02
C ALA A 362 -3.90 12.62 -22.17
N LYS A 363 -3.35 13.28 -23.21
CA LYS A 363 -4.07 13.65 -24.44
C LYS A 363 -4.56 12.45 -25.24
N GLN A 364 -3.96 11.28 -25.04
CA GLN A 364 -4.37 10.02 -25.65
C GLN A 364 -5.27 9.16 -24.74
N GLY A 365 -5.70 9.72 -23.59
CA GLY A 365 -6.51 9.02 -22.60
C GLY A 365 -5.74 7.97 -21.80
N ILE A 366 -4.42 8.08 -21.67
CA ILE A 366 -3.58 7.18 -20.88
C ILE A 366 -3.12 7.94 -19.63
N PHE A 367 -3.58 7.50 -18.46
CA PHE A 367 -3.36 8.19 -17.19
C PHE A 367 -2.18 7.57 -16.45
N VAL A 368 -1.16 8.38 -16.23
CA VAL A 368 0.08 8.04 -15.55
C VAL A 368 0.51 9.19 -14.65
N TRP A 369 1.52 9.00 -13.81
CA TRP A 369 2.05 10.05 -12.95
C TRP A 369 3.49 10.40 -13.28
N ALA A 370 3.86 11.68 -13.11
CA ALA A 370 5.23 12.19 -13.18
C ALA A 370 5.64 12.84 -11.86
N GLY A 371 6.89 12.67 -11.42
CA GLY A 371 7.45 13.25 -10.21
C GLY A 371 8.13 12.23 -9.30
N ASN A 372 8.32 12.57 -8.01
CA ASN A 372 8.97 11.70 -7.02
C ASN A 372 7.99 10.88 -6.14
N PHE A 373 6.70 11.16 -6.18
CA PHE A 373 5.65 10.41 -5.47
C PHE A 373 5.86 10.27 -3.96
N TYR A 374 6.47 11.28 -3.34
CA TYR A 374 6.90 11.25 -1.95
C TYR A 374 7.94 10.15 -1.63
N ALA A 375 8.61 9.55 -2.63
CA ALA A 375 9.78 8.69 -2.46
C ALA A 375 11.07 9.56 -2.55
N LEU A 376 11.09 10.68 -1.81
CA LEU A 376 12.10 11.72 -1.91
C LEU A 376 13.51 11.21 -1.63
N GLU A 377 13.68 10.40 -0.59
CA GLU A 377 14.99 9.82 -0.24
C GLU A 377 15.55 8.94 -1.38
N LEU A 378 14.67 8.24 -2.10
CA LEU A 378 15.07 7.41 -3.25
C LEU A 378 15.45 8.28 -4.44
N THR A 379 14.62 9.28 -4.80
CA THR A 379 14.91 10.15 -5.95
C THR A 379 16.15 11.02 -5.73
N GLU A 380 16.42 11.45 -4.49
CA GLU A 380 17.69 12.11 -4.12
C GLU A 380 18.89 11.15 -4.24
N ALA A 381 18.77 9.89 -3.79
CA ALA A 381 19.84 8.90 -3.87
C ALA A 381 20.18 8.50 -5.33
N LEU A 382 19.23 8.67 -6.25
CA LEU A 382 19.38 8.37 -7.68
C LEU A 382 19.68 9.60 -8.55
N ASP A 383 19.89 10.80 -7.95
CA ASP A 383 20.08 12.06 -8.66
C ASP A 383 18.94 12.42 -9.65
N LEU A 384 17.70 12.09 -9.28
CA LEU A 384 16.49 12.30 -10.10
C LEU A 384 15.70 13.57 -9.75
N GLU A 385 16.09 14.30 -8.72
CA GLU A 385 15.47 15.56 -8.36
C GLU A 385 15.95 16.73 -9.24
N PRO A 386 15.11 17.72 -9.56
CA PRO A 386 13.70 17.88 -9.15
C PRO A 386 12.69 17.21 -10.11
N GLU A 387 13.11 16.61 -11.20
CA GLU A 387 12.23 16.12 -12.28
C GLU A 387 11.47 14.83 -11.90
N GLY A 388 12.06 13.98 -11.08
CA GLY A 388 11.53 12.67 -10.76
C GLY A 388 11.49 11.73 -11.96
N VAL A 389 10.51 10.84 -11.99
CA VAL A 389 10.32 9.80 -13.02
C VAL A 389 8.90 9.79 -13.56
N LEU A 390 8.69 9.20 -14.74
CA LEU A 390 7.36 8.75 -15.16
C LEU A 390 7.07 7.42 -14.48
N ARG A 391 5.94 7.33 -13.77
CA ARG A 391 5.51 6.11 -13.07
C ARG A 391 4.23 5.57 -13.67
N VAL A 392 4.25 4.28 -13.96
CA VAL A 392 3.15 3.50 -14.51
C VAL A 392 2.91 2.30 -13.59
N GLY A 393 1.68 2.03 -13.22
CA GLY A 393 1.37 0.84 -12.43
C GLY A 393 0.09 0.19 -12.90
N VAL A 394 0.16 -1.12 -13.11
CA VAL A 394 -1.01 -1.92 -13.44
C VAL A 394 -1.70 -2.41 -12.17
N LEU A 395 -3.00 -2.63 -12.28
CA LEU A 395 -3.82 -3.30 -11.27
C LEU A 395 -4.60 -4.42 -11.97
N HIS A 396 -5.14 -5.33 -11.22
CA HIS A 396 -5.80 -6.54 -11.74
C HIS A 396 -6.99 -6.28 -12.70
N TYR A 397 -7.42 -5.03 -12.86
CA TYR A 397 -8.41 -4.63 -13.87
C TYR A 397 -7.80 -4.15 -15.20
N ASN A 398 -6.47 -4.02 -15.31
CA ASN A 398 -5.83 -3.65 -16.58
C ASN A 398 -5.72 -4.87 -17.51
N THR A 399 -5.47 -4.62 -18.79
CA THR A 399 -5.40 -5.66 -19.81
C THR A 399 -4.08 -5.61 -20.60
N ILE A 400 -3.70 -6.74 -21.22
CA ILE A 400 -2.53 -6.79 -22.13
C ILE A 400 -2.68 -5.79 -23.27
N GLY A 401 -3.88 -5.64 -23.85
CA GLY A 401 -4.13 -4.67 -24.91
C GLY A 401 -3.92 -3.21 -24.47
N GLU A 402 -4.23 -2.89 -23.19
CA GLU A 402 -3.91 -1.57 -22.62
C GLU A 402 -2.41 -1.35 -22.48
N VAL A 403 -1.65 -2.37 -22.05
CA VAL A 403 -0.19 -2.33 -21.98
C VAL A 403 0.43 -2.13 -23.36
N GLU A 404 -0.02 -2.84 -24.38
CA GLU A 404 0.47 -2.71 -25.76
C GLU A 404 0.18 -1.31 -26.35
N ARG A 405 -1.02 -0.77 -26.07
CA ARG A 405 -1.38 0.59 -26.48
C ARG A 405 -0.48 1.63 -25.79
N PHE A 406 -0.19 1.46 -24.50
CA PHE A 406 0.73 2.33 -23.76
C PHE A 406 2.14 2.30 -24.35
N ILE A 407 2.73 1.11 -24.58
CA ILE A 407 4.07 0.96 -25.17
C ILE A 407 4.12 1.65 -26.54
N SER A 408 3.09 1.44 -27.37
CA SER A 408 3.01 2.09 -28.69
C SER A 408 2.94 3.62 -28.58
N ALA A 409 2.17 4.14 -27.63
CA ALA A 409 2.04 5.57 -27.38
C ALA A 409 3.37 6.19 -26.90
N VAL A 410 4.07 5.54 -25.96
CA VAL A 410 5.38 5.99 -25.46
C VAL A 410 6.40 6.02 -26.59
N ARG A 411 6.45 4.95 -27.41
CA ARG A 411 7.33 4.90 -28.58
C ARG A 411 7.07 6.06 -29.54
N GLY A 412 5.80 6.32 -29.89
CA GLY A 412 5.46 7.44 -30.79
C GLY A 412 5.68 8.83 -30.20
N ILE A 413 5.85 8.96 -28.86
CA ILE A 413 6.19 10.23 -28.19
C ILE A 413 7.71 10.44 -28.18
N LEU A 414 8.51 9.37 -28.10
CA LEU A 414 9.97 9.43 -27.88
C LEU A 414 10.78 9.29 -29.18
N GLU A 415 10.28 8.56 -30.17
CA GLU A 415 10.83 8.41 -31.53
C GLU A 415 10.22 9.46 -32.47
#